data_c2e0432dc8371805c29b14eb25669d15
#
_entry.id   c2e0432dc8371805c29b14eb25669d15
#
_cell.length_a   1.000
_cell.length_b   1.000
_cell.length_c   1.000
_cell.angle_alpha   90.00
_cell.angle_beta   90.00
_cell.angle_gamma   90.00
#
_symmetry.space_group_name_H-M   'P 1'
#
loop_
_entity.id
_entity.type
_entity.pdbx_description
1 polymer ?
#
loop_
_entity_poly.entity_id
_entity_poly.type
_entity_poly.pdbx_seq_one_letter_code
_entity_poly.pdbx_strand_id
1 'polypeptide(L)'
;MEKLKNSTILYIEDDEITRENISSFLKRKCKNFFVACDGKEGLEFFEKYNPDIIITDIEMPNLDGLSMAKKIRKQSTSTQIIITTAYSSQEYLLEAVNLHLIKYIVKPISLPKLNEALSHCEEFLEDGIITKINFYKTTFYDTYTKELIKNDELISLSKTERALLDLLIKNHPAPTSYEAIESNVYEFASSKNAIKLLVKSLRNKIDKEAISNVSGFGYNVNIEKE
;
A
#
# COMPACT_ATOMS: atom_id res chain seq x y z
N MET A 1 11.78 -14.36 2.30
CA MET A 1 11.59 -14.93 3.66
C MET A 1 12.61 -14.47 4.71
N GLU A 2 13.67 -13.79 4.31
CA GLU A 2 14.69 -13.26 5.23
C GLU A 2 14.25 -11.95 5.89
N LYS A 3 13.44 -11.15 5.22
CA LYS A 3 12.93 -9.87 5.70
C LYS A 3 11.81 -10.03 6.72
N LEU A 4 10.92 -10.99 6.49
CA LEU A 4 9.88 -11.34 7.44
C LEU A 4 10.48 -11.71 8.81
N LYS A 5 11.65 -12.38 8.81
CA LYS A 5 12.36 -12.73 10.05
C LYS A 5 12.87 -11.52 10.84
N ASN A 6 12.96 -10.36 10.21
CA ASN A 6 13.33 -9.11 10.87
C ASN A 6 12.13 -8.23 11.24
N SER A 7 10.92 -8.59 10.80
CA SER A 7 9.70 -7.81 11.01
C SER A 7 9.07 -8.03 12.38
N THR A 8 8.19 -7.09 12.73
CA THR A 8 7.30 -7.15 13.90
C THR A 8 5.89 -7.43 13.42
N ILE A 9 5.27 -8.50 13.91
CA ILE A 9 3.89 -8.89 13.59
C ILE A 9 2.99 -8.71 14.81
N LEU A 10 1.85 -8.06 14.61
CA LEU A 10 0.75 -7.99 15.57
C LEU A 10 -0.42 -8.83 15.03
N TYR A 11 -0.88 -9.81 15.79
CA TYR A 11 -2.02 -10.64 15.47
C TYR A 11 -3.18 -10.38 16.42
N ILE A 12 -4.37 -10.11 15.87
CA ILE A 12 -5.55 -9.74 16.65
C ILE A 12 -6.68 -10.70 16.29
N GLU A 13 -7.16 -11.44 17.26
CA GLU A 13 -8.21 -12.46 17.12
C GLU A 13 -8.90 -12.63 18.48
N ASP A 14 -10.21 -12.58 18.54
CA ASP A 14 -10.97 -12.72 19.79
C ASP A 14 -11.14 -14.21 20.21
N ASP A 15 -11.25 -15.12 19.24
CA ASP A 15 -11.32 -16.56 19.54
C ASP A 15 -9.97 -17.10 20.01
N GLU A 16 -9.94 -17.56 21.27
CA GLU A 16 -8.71 -18.02 21.93
C GLU A 16 -8.07 -19.22 21.22
N ILE A 17 -8.88 -20.17 20.77
CA ILE A 17 -8.39 -21.40 20.12
C ILE A 17 -7.72 -21.05 18.78
N THR A 18 -8.39 -20.24 17.97
CA THR A 18 -7.86 -19.75 16.69
C THR A 18 -6.59 -18.93 16.90
N ARG A 19 -6.60 -18.06 17.91
CA ARG A 19 -5.49 -17.19 18.27
C ARG A 19 -4.24 -17.99 18.65
N GLU A 20 -4.37 -19.04 19.47
CA GLU A 20 -3.24 -19.90 19.87
C GLU A 20 -2.68 -20.71 18.70
N ASN A 21 -3.57 -21.32 17.89
CA ASN A 21 -3.18 -22.13 16.76
C ASN A 21 -2.36 -21.34 15.73
N ILE A 22 -2.83 -20.16 15.37
CA ILE A 22 -2.17 -19.30 14.37
C ILE A 22 -0.91 -18.63 14.95
N SER A 23 -0.94 -18.26 16.24
CA SER A 23 0.21 -17.65 16.92
C SER A 23 1.45 -18.54 16.86
N SER A 24 1.29 -19.85 17.04
CA SER A 24 2.39 -20.81 16.97
C SER A 24 3.10 -20.85 15.61
N PHE A 25 2.37 -20.57 14.53
CA PHE A 25 2.92 -20.45 13.18
C PHE A 25 3.60 -19.10 12.98
N LEU A 26 2.94 -17.99 13.36
CA LEU A 26 3.43 -16.62 13.13
C LEU A 26 4.71 -16.31 13.92
N LYS A 27 4.82 -16.75 15.16
CA LYS A 27 6.03 -16.58 16.00
C LYS A 27 7.31 -17.08 15.33
N ARG A 28 7.23 -18.08 14.46
CA ARG A 28 8.40 -18.62 13.75
C ARG A 28 8.77 -17.82 12.50
N LYS A 29 7.92 -16.86 12.09
CA LYS A 29 8.09 -16.11 10.85
C LYS A 29 8.71 -14.73 11.03
N CYS A 30 8.66 -14.16 12.23
CA CYS A 30 9.05 -12.78 12.50
C CYS A 30 10.06 -12.68 13.66
N LYS A 31 10.60 -11.48 13.83
CA LYS A 31 11.51 -11.15 14.93
C LYS A 31 10.75 -10.89 16.23
N ASN A 32 9.73 -10.04 16.16
CA ASN A 32 8.88 -9.69 17.28
C ASN A 32 7.44 -10.09 16.96
N PHE A 33 6.75 -10.64 17.94
CA PHE A 33 5.38 -11.10 17.78
C PHE A 33 4.55 -10.65 18.98
N PHE A 34 3.45 -9.96 18.69
CA PHE A 34 2.48 -9.49 19.67
C PHE A 34 1.10 -10.04 19.34
N VAL A 35 0.28 -10.19 20.36
CA VAL A 35 -1.08 -10.73 20.25
C VAL A 35 -2.03 -9.85 21.03
N ALA A 36 -3.18 -9.54 20.44
CA ALA A 36 -4.28 -8.84 21.08
C ALA A 36 -5.58 -9.64 20.93
N CYS A 37 -6.53 -9.45 21.84
CA CYS A 37 -7.81 -10.17 21.86
C CYS A 37 -8.97 -9.35 21.26
N ASP A 38 -8.77 -8.06 20.97
CA ASP A 38 -9.75 -7.20 20.30
C ASP A 38 -9.07 -6.00 19.61
N GLY A 39 -9.85 -5.25 18.84
CA GLY A 39 -9.32 -4.12 18.10
C GLY A 39 -8.89 -2.93 18.97
N LYS A 40 -9.37 -2.80 20.21
CA LYS A 40 -8.96 -1.75 21.14
C LYS A 40 -7.55 -2.03 21.66
N GLU A 41 -7.31 -3.25 22.17
CA GLU A 41 -5.98 -3.71 22.57
C GLU A 41 -5.02 -3.71 21.37
N GLY A 42 -5.53 -4.07 20.17
CA GLY A 42 -4.79 -4.00 18.91
C GLY A 42 -4.27 -2.61 18.59
N LEU A 43 -5.08 -1.54 18.79
CA LEU A 43 -4.64 -0.16 18.62
C LEU A 43 -3.59 0.26 19.67
N GLU A 44 -3.77 -0.11 20.92
CA GLU A 44 -2.79 0.17 21.97
C GLU A 44 -1.43 -0.46 21.65
N PHE A 45 -1.45 -1.69 21.12
CA PHE A 45 -0.22 -2.38 20.71
C PHE A 45 0.39 -1.80 19.44
N PHE A 46 -0.46 -1.35 18.48
CA PHE A 46 0.02 -0.64 17.30
C PHE A 46 0.79 0.63 17.70
N GLU A 47 0.23 1.46 18.54
CA GLU A 47 0.86 2.70 19.02
C GLU A 47 2.17 2.44 19.80
N LYS A 48 2.20 1.36 20.57
CA LYS A 48 3.35 1.03 21.43
C LYS A 48 4.49 0.36 20.68
N TYR A 49 4.20 -0.51 19.73
CA TYR A 49 5.19 -1.40 19.13
C TYR A 49 5.46 -1.12 17.65
N ASN A 50 4.64 -0.27 17.02
CA ASN A 50 4.74 0.11 15.61
C ASN A 50 5.00 -1.10 14.70
N PRO A 51 4.06 -2.07 14.64
CA PRO A 51 4.26 -3.30 13.89
C PRO A 51 4.34 -3.07 12.39
N ASP A 52 5.19 -3.84 11.71
CA ASP A 52 5.31 -3.84 10.26
C ASP A 52 4.10 -4.50 9.58
N ILE A 53 3.56 -5.55 10.24
CA ILE A 53 2.44 -6.33 9.72
C ILE A 53 1.39 -6.50 10.82
N ILE A 54 0.14 -6.25 10.47
CA ILE A 54 -1.03 -6.53 11.30
C ILE A 54 -1.88 -7.60 10.61
N ILE A 55 -2.28 -8.61 11.37
CA ILE A 55 -3.25 -9.62 10.94
C ILE A 55 -4.42 -9.54 11.91
N THR A 56 -5.62 -9.26 11.43
CA THR A 56 -6.77 -9.02 12.30
C THR A 56 -8.03 -9.69 11.78
N ASP A 57 -8.84 -10.24 12.69
CA ASP A 57 -10.22 -10.54 12.36
C ASP A 57 -11.03 -9.26 12.14
N ILE A 58 -12.12 -9.36 11.38
CA ILE A 58 -13.10 -8.27 11.25
C ILE A 58 -14.00 -8.25 12.48
N GLU A 59 -14.62 -9.37 12.81
CA GLU A 59 -15.65 -9.44 13.83
C GLU A 59 -15.05 -9.69 15.21
N MET A 60 -14.88 -8.61 15.96
CA MET A 60 -14.35 -8.66 17.33
C MET A 60 -15.14 -7.73 18.24
N PRO A 61 -15.20 -8.03 19.54
CA PRO A 61 -15.83 -7.15 20.52
C PRO A 61 -15.08 -5.81 20.63
N ASN A 62 -15.74 -4.81 21.24
CA ASN A 62 -15.22 -3.47 21.52
C ASN A 62 -14.91 -2.61 20.30
N LEU A 63 -14.01 -3.05 19.43
CA LEU A 63 -13.64 -2.39 18.18
C LEU A 63 -13.39 -3.46 17.11
N ASP A 64 -14.16 -3.42 16.03
CA ASP A 64 -13.98 -4.31 14.89
C ASP A 64 -12.69 -4.03 14.11
N GLY A 65 -12.20 -5.06 13.38
CA GLY A 65 -10.92 -4.98 12.67
C GLY A 65 -10.87 -3.95 11.56
N LEU A 66 -12.00 -3.68 10.87
CA LEU A 66 -12.05 -2.65 9.82
C LEU A 66 -12.00 -1.24 10.38
N SER A 67 -12.74 -0.98 11.45
CA SER A 67 -12.70 0.29 12.18
C SER A 67 -11.33 0.55 12.78
N MET A 68 -10.67 -0.49 13.29
CA MET A 68 -9.29 -0.41 13.73
C MET A 68 -8.35 -0.08 12.57
N ALA A 69 -8.43 -0.80 11.45
CA ALA A 69 -7.61 -0.57 10.27
C ALA A 69 -7.77 0.87 9.72
N LYS A 70 -8.98 1.44 9.72
CA LYS A 70 -9.22 2.85 9.37
C LYS A 70 -8.46 3.82 10.27
N LYS A 71 -8.42 3.56 11.56
CA LYS A 71 -7.67 4.42 12.50
C LYS A 71 -6.17 4.30 12.30
N ILE A 72 -5.68 3.08 12.05
CA ILE A 72 -4.27 2.83 11.76
C ILE A 72 -3.85 3.53 10.47
N ARG A 73 -4.65 3.45 9.40
CA ARG A 73 -4.32 4.08 8.11
C ARG A 73 -4.21 5.61 8.19
N LYS A 74 -4.90 6.26 9.13
CA LYS A 74 -4.73 7.70 9.39
C LYS A 74 -3.36 8.04 10.01
N GLN A 75 -2.70 7.07 10.62
CA GLN A 75 -1.42 7.25 11.33
C GLN A 75 -0.24 6.62 10.58
N SER A 76 -0.47 5.51 9.86
CA SER A 76 0.55 4.77 9.13
C SER A 76 0.03 4.25 7.80
N THR A 77 0.73 4.58 6.73
CA THR A 77 0.53 4.02 5.39
C THR A 77 1.46 2.82 5.13
N SER A 78 2.56 2.69 5.89
CA SER A 78 3.58 1.65 5.70
C SER A 78 3.24 0.31 6.37
N THR A 79 2.45 0.32 7.45
CA THR A 79 2.04 -0.92 8.13
C THR A 79 1.18 -1.78 7.21
N GLN A 80 1.59 -3.00 6.97
CA GLN A 80 0.85 -3.94 6.12
C GLN A 80 -0.30 -4.56 6.92
N ILE A 81 -1.51 -4.59 6.33
CA ILE A 81 -2.69 -5.12 7.03
C ILE A 81 -3.28 -6.28 6.23
N ILE A 82 -3.42 -7.43 6.90
CA ILE A 82 -4.12 -8.61 6.43
C ILE A 82 -5.39 -8.73 7.25
N ILE A 83 -6.53 -8.87 6.59
CA ILE A 83 -7.81 -9.12 7.26
C ILE A 83 -8.20 -10.59 7.12
N THR A 84 -8.68 -11.16 8.23
CA THR A 84 -9.32 -12.48 8.27
C THR A 84 -10.81 -12.28 8.59
N THR A 85 -11.68 -13.16 8.07
CA THR A 85 -13.13 -13.02 8.25
C THR A 85 -13.88 -14.32 8.01
N ALA A 86 -14.98 -14.51 8.72
CA ALA A 86 -15.90 -15.62 8.48
C ALA A 86 -16.79 -15.41 7.24
N TYR A 87 -16.94 -14.19 6.76
CA TYR A 87 -17.87 -13.82 5.69
C TYR A 87 -17.17 -13.40 4.42
N SER A 88 -17.74 -13.78 3.28
CA SER A 88 -17.36 -13.33 1.93
C SER A 88 -18.28 -12.22 1.40
N SER A 89 -18.83 -11.36 2.28
CA SER A 89 -19.77 -10.33 1.83
C SER A 89 -19.07 -9.28 0.95
N GLN A 90 -19.74 -8.88 -0.13
CA GLN A 90 -19.22 -7.86 -1.06
C GLN A 90 -18.99 -6.50 -0.38
N GLU A 91 -19.73 -6.17 0.67
CA GLU A 91 -19.60 -4.92 1.41
C GLU A 91 -18.24 -4.81 2.11
N TYR A 92 -17.81 -5.87 2.82
CA TYR A 92 -16.49 -5.89 3.47
C TYR A 92 -15.34 -5.89 2.47
N LEU A 93 -15.53 -6.52 1.30
CA LEU A 93 -14.54 -6.49 0.22
C LEU A 93 -14.33 -5.09 -0.34
N LEU A 94 -15.39 -4.33 -0.58
CA LEU A 94 -15.31 -2.94 -1.06
C LEU A 94 -14.65 -2.02 -0.03
N GLU A 95 -14.97 -2.21 1.24
CA GLU A 95 -14.36 -1.45 2.33
C GLU A 95 -12.86 -1.81 2.51
N ALA A 96 -12.53 -3.08 2.38
CA ALA A 96 -11.16 -3.59 2.40
C ALA A 96 -10.29 -2.99 1.29
N VAL A 97 -10.83 -2.85 0.07
CA VAL A 97 -10.15 -2.20 -1.06
C VAL A 97 -9.83 -0.73 -0.74
N ASN A 98 -10.76 0.00 -0.14
CA ASN A 98 -10.56 1.41 0.25
C ASN A 98 -9.51 1.59 1.36
N LEU A 99 -9.25 0.55 2.16
CA LEU A 99 -8.26 0.56 3.24
C LEU A 99 -6.88 0.06 2.82
N HIS A 100 -6.71 -0.24 1.53
CA HIS A 100 -5.44 -0.73 0.96
C HIS A 100 -4.86 -1.90 1.76
N LEU A 101 -5.70 -2.91 1.95
CA LEU A 101 -5.30 -4.14 2.62
C LEU A 101 -4.49 -5.02 1.67
N ILE A 102 -3.43 -5.64 2.19
CA ILE A 102 -2.60 -6.55 1.40
C ILE A 102 -3.38 -7.78 0.96
N LYS A 103 -4.16 -8.34 1.87
CA LYS A 103 -4.93 -9.55 1.59
C LYS A 103 -6.16 -9.63 2.49
N TYR A 104 -7.18 -10.24 1.92
CA TYR A 104 -8.39 -10.65 2.61
C TYR A 104 -8.43 -12.19 2.63
N ILE A 105 -8.50 -12.79 3.80
CA ILE A 105 -8.49 -14.25 3.98
C ILE A 105 -9.82 -14.69 4.59
N VAL A 106 -10.58 -15.49 3.85
CA VAL A 106 -11.81 -16.09 4.36
C VAL A 106 -11.46 -17.26 5.29
N LYS A 107 -12.00 -17.28 6.49
CA LYS A 107 -11.89 -18.36 7.46
C LYS A 107 -12.57 -19.64 6.91
N PRO A 108 -12.04 -20.85 7.18
CA PRO A 108 -10.93 -21.12 8.08
C PRO A 108 -9.58 -20.69 7.50
N ILE A 109 -8.73 -20.11 8.37
CA ILE A 109 -7.40 -19.65 7.99
C ILE A 109 -6.52 -20.86 7.69
N SER A 110 -6.20 -21.09 6.42
CA SER A 110 -5.24 -22.13 6.05
C SER A 110 -3.81 -21.59 6.06
N LEU A 111 -2.86 -22.37 6.57
CA LEU A 111 -1.45 -21.99 6.62
C LEU A 111 -0.85 -21.62 5.23
N PRO A 112 -1.21 -22.31 4.12
CA PRO A 112 -0.77 -21.92 2.79
C PRO A 112 -1.24 -20.50 2.40
N LYS A 113 -2.52 -20.16 2.60
CA LYS A 113 -3.08 -18.83 2.31
C LYS A 113 -2.43 -17.73 3.18
N LEU A 114 -2.22 -18.05 4.46
CA LEU A 114 -1.55 -17.12 5.37
C LEU A 114 -0.09 -16.89 4.96
N ASN A 115 0.62 -17.96 4.56
CA ASN A 115 1.99 -17.85 4.08
C ASN A 115 2.08 -17.05 2.76
N GLU A 116 1.13 -17.23 1.84
CA GLU A 116 1.01 -16.42 0.62
C GLU A 116 0.81 -14.95 0.94
N ALA A 117 -0.09 -14.61 1.88
CA ALA A 117 -0.33 -13.25 2.31
C ALA A 117 0.92 -12.61 2.96
N LEU A 118 1.63 -13.37 3.81
CA LEU A 118 2.90 -12.93 4.39
C LEU A 118 4.00 -12.72 3.35
N SER A 119 4.06 -13.56 2.30
CA SER A 119 5.00 -13.36 1.20
C SER A 119 4.71 -12.07 0.43
N HIS A 120 3.45 -11.72 0.22
CA HIS A 120 3.09 -10.41 -0.36
C HIS A 120 3.51 -9.27 0.56
N CYS A 121 3.30 -9.37 1.89
CA CYS A 121 3.80 -8.36 2.82
C CYS A 121 5.33 -8.19 2.71
N GLU A 122 6.08 -9.29 2.51
CA GLU A 122 7.54 -9.25 2.40
C GLU A 122 8.03 -8.42 1.20
N GLU A 123 7.28 -8.42 0.08
CA GLU A 123 7.56 -7.57 -1.08
C GLU A 123 7.51 -6.08 -0.71
N PHE A 124 6.66 -5.71 0.26
CA PHE A 124 6.48 -4.34 0.75
C PHE A 124 7.37 -3.99 1.97
N LEU A 125 8.01 -4.98 2.59
CA LEU A 125 9.02 -4.78 3.63
C LEU A 125 10.42 -4.49 3.04
N GLU A 126 10.55 -4.40 1.71
CA GLU A 126 11.81 -4.07 1.04
C GLU A 126 12.21 -2.63 1.31
N ASP A 127 13.39 -2.49 1.91
CA ASP A 127 14.21 -1.30 2.10
C ASP A 127 13.45 0.03 1.94
N GLY A 128 12.76 0.44 3.03
CA GLY A 128 12.10 1.73 3.01
C GLY A 128 11.43 1.96 1.66
N ILE A 129 10.46 1.12 1.27
CA ILE A 129 9.63 1.53 0.15
C ILE A 129 9.11 2.88 0.57
N ILE A 130 9.70 3.90 -0.03
CA ILE A 130 9.18 5.24 0.02
C ILE A 130 7.82 5.10 -0.67
N THR A 131 6.81 4.63 0.10
CA THR A 131 5.44 4.60 -0.39
C THR A 131 5.03 6.02 -0.75
N LYS A 132 5.65 6.98 -0.07
CA LYS A 132 5.38 8.39 -0.19
C LYS A 132 6.46 9.08 -1.03
N ILE A 133 6.17 9.29 -2.30
CA ILE A 133 7.02 10.08 -3.20
C ILE A 133 6.66 11.55 -3.06
N ASN A 134 7.56 12.33 -2.49
CA ASN A 134 7.40 13.78 -2.38
C ASN A 134 7.84 14.45 -3.69
N PHE A 135 6.95 15.23 -4.30
CA PHE A 135 7.27 15.97 -5.51
C PHE A 135 7.67 17.42 -5.23
N TYR A 136 6.92 18.08 -4.37
CA TYR A 136 7.17 19.47 -3.98
C TYR A 136 6.33 19.82 -2.75
N LYS A 137 6.97 20.38 -1.71
CA LYS A 137 6.35 20.91 -0.46
C LYS A 137 5.23 20.07 0.12
N THR A 138 4.01 20.15 -0.45
CA THR A 138 2.79 19.56 0.09
C THR A 138 2.15 18.56 -0.87
N THR A 139 2.86 18.19 -1.95
CA THR A 139 2.36 17.22 -2.93
C THR A 139 3.14 15.92 -2.84
N PHE A 140 2.44 14.85 -2.53
CA PHE A 140 3.03 13.52 -2.51
C PHE A 140 2.13 12.49 -3.18
N TYR A 141 2.75 11.45 -3.70
CA TYR A 141 2.07 10.31 -4.27
C TYR A 141 2.41 9.07 -3.46
N ASP A 142 1.38 8.39 -2.97
CA ASP A 142 1.55 7.11 -2.34
C ASP A 142 1.57 6.02 -3.42
N THR A 143 2.73 5.39 -3.60
CA THR A 143 2.91 4.35 -4.63
C THR A 143 2.18 3.06 -4.31
N TYR A 144 1.75 2.88 -3.07
CA TYR A 144 0.97 1.73 -2.62
C TYR A 144 -0.53 1.94 -2.83
N THR A 145 -1.06 3.03 -2.26
CA THR A 145 -2.49 3.38 -2.39
C THR A 145 -2.84 3.91 -3.78
N LYS A 146 -1.81 4.31 -4.56
CA LYS A 146 -1.98 4.96 -5.85
C LYS A 146 -2.73 6.29 -5.75
N GLU A 147 -2.62 6.94 -4.61
CA GLU A 147 -3.27 8.20 -4.30
C GLU A 147 -2.30 9.37 -4.40
N LEU A 148 -2.75 10.42 -5.07
CA LEU A 148 -2.06 11.70 -5.11
C LEU A 148 -2.71 12.63 -4.09
N ILE A 149 -1.92 13.16 -3.17
CA ILE A 149 -2.37 14.11 -2.16
C ILE A 149 -1.63 15.43 -2.35
N LYS A 150 -2.38 16.52 -2.36
CA LYS A 150 -1.85 17.88 -2.49
C LYS A 150 -2.57 18.80 -1.52
N ASN A 151 -1.82 19.47 -0.63
CA ASN A 151 -2.35 20.32 0.43
C ASN A 151 -3.39 19.59 1.31
N ASP A 152 -3.10 18.34 1.66
CA ASP A 152 -3.97 17.44 2.43
C ASP A 152 -5.31 17.06 1.74
N GLU A 153 -5.46 17.39 0.45
CA GLU A 153 -6.61 17.01 -0.36
C GLU A 153 -6.27 15.89 -1.34
N LEU A 154 -7.18 14.92 -1.47
CA LEU A 154 -7.05 13.82 -2.43
C LEU A 154 -7.31 14.33 -3.85
N ILE A 155 -6.32 14.17 -4.72
CA ILE A 155 -6.41 14.55 -6.14
C ILE A 155 -6.69 13.32 -7.00
N SER A 156 -7.83 13.31 -7.67
CA SER A 156 -8.22 12.20 -8.55
C SER A 156 -7.34 12.13 -9.79
N LEU A 157 -6.71 10.96 -10.01
CA LEU A 157 -5.97 10.64 -11.23
C LEU A 157 -6.80 9.74 -12.14
N SER A 158 -6.79 9.99 -13.44
CA SER A 158 -7.32 9.05 -14.42
C SER A 158 -6.43 7.79 -14.50
N LYS A 159 -6.93 6.71 -15.10
CA LYS A 159 -6.18 5.45 -15.31
C LYS A 159 -4.84 5.70 -16.02
N THR A 160 -4.85 6.52 -17.07
CA THR A 160 -3.65 6.85 -17.86
C THR A 160 -2.68 7.79 -17.15
N GLU A 161 -3.18 8.76 -16.37
CA GLU A 161 -2.34 9.64 -15.53
C GLU A 161 -1.61 8.84 -14.45
N ARG A 162 -2.31 7.91 -13.80
CA ARG A 162 -1.73 7.01 -12.80
C ARG A 162 -0.69 6.09 -13.42
N ALA A 163 -1.00 5.46 -14.55
CA ALA A 163 -0.06 4.59 -15.26
C ALA A 163 1.22 5.34 -15.69
N LEU A 164 1.07 6.58 -16.18
CA LEU A 164 2.23 7.41 -16.51
C LEU A 164 3.06 7.73 -15.26
N LEU A 165 2.43 8.15 -14.17
CA LEU A 165 3.13 8.51 -12.94
C LEU A 165 3.88 7.31 -12.35
N ASP A 166 3.24 6.15 -12.27
CA ASP A 166 3.88 4.90 -11.83
C ASP A 166 5.09 4.54 -12.69
N LEU A 167 4.96 4.66 -14.01
CA LEU A 167 6.05 4.37 -14.95
C LEU A 167 7.25 5.31 -14.78
N LEU A 168 6.98 6.61 -14.61
CA LEU A 168 8.04 7.61 -14.38
C LEU A 168 8.77 7.36 -13.06
N ILE A 169 8.03 7.06 -12.00
CA ILE A 169 8.60 6.74 -10.67
C ILE A 169 9.44 5.46 -10.75
N LYS A 170 8.93 4.42 -11.38
CA LYS A 170 9.63 3.12 -11.54
C LYS A 170 10.98 3.27 -12.24
N ASN A 171 11.07 4.16 -13.22
CA ASN A 171 12.29 4.37 -14.00
C ASN A 171 13.26 5.38 -13.35
N HIS A 172 12.79 6.16 -12.36
CA HIS A 172 13.63 7.16 -11.69
C HIS A 172 14.92 6.50 -11.10
N PRO A 173 16.11 7.11 -11.24
CA PRO A 173 16.37 8.45 -11.77
C PRO A 173 16.54 8.54 -13.30
N ALA A 174 16.45 7.42 -14.02
CA ALA A 174 16.58 7.42 -15.48
C ALA A 174 15.33 8.01 -16.16
N PRO A 175 15.49 8.75 -17.26
CA PRO A 175 14.36 9.26 -18.01
C PRO A 175 13.59 8.13 -18.73
N THR A 176 12.29 8.32 -18.87
CA THR A 176 11.39 7.38 -19.58
C THR A 176 11.18 7.84 -21.02
N SER A 177 11.46 6.96 -21.99
CA SER A 177 11.34 7.30 -23.42
C SER A 177 9.88 7.42 -23.86
N TYR A 178 9.64 8.12 -24.99
CA TYR A 178 8.31 8.19 -25.61
C TYR A 178 7.76 6.81 -25.97
N GLU A 179 8.59 5.89 -26.46
CA GLU A 179 8.22 4.52 -26.80
C GLU A 179 7.80 3.72 -25.56
N ALA A 180 8.55 3.87 -24.46
CA ALA A 180 8.20 3.23 -23.19
C ALA A 180 6.87 3.74 -22.64
N ILE A 181 6.59 5.05 -22.77
CA ILE A 181 5.31 5.63 -22.35
C ILE A 181 4.19 5.10 -23.24
N GLU A 182 4.39 5.07 -24.54
CA GLU A 182 3.39 4.58 -25.49
C GLU A 182 3.00 3.12 -25.21
N SER A 183 4.00 2.25 -25.04
CA SER A 183 3.77 0.80 -24.85
C SER A 183 3.21 0.41 -23.47
N ASN A 184 3.44 1.22 -22.42
CA ASN A 184 3.01 0.87 -21.06
C ASN A 184 1.78 1.65 -20.56
N VAL A 185 1.47 2.81 -21.16
CA VAL A 185 0.39 3.69 -20.71
C VAL A 185 -0.85 3.58 -21.60
N TYR A 186 -0.66 3.24 -22.87
CA TYR A 186 -1.77 3.15 -23.85
C TYR A 186 -1.95 1.71 -24.32
N GLU A 187 -3.21 1.29 -24.47
CA GLU A 187 -3.58 -0.03 -25.01
C GLU A 187 -3.41 -0.09 -26.54
N PHE A 188 -3.42 1.07 -27.21
CA PHE A 188 -3.25 1.22 -28.64
C PHE A 188 -2.22 2.30 -28.95
N ALA A 189 -1.63 2.25 -30.16
CA ALA A 189 -0.67 3.24 -30.61
C ALA A 189 -1.18 4.67 -30.38
N SER A 190 -0.38 5.49 -29.73
CA SER A 190 -0.71 6.87 -29.41
C SER A 190 0.24 7.85 -30.09
N SER A 191 -0.21 9.07 -30.32
CA SER A 191 0.64 10.11 -30.90
C SER A 191 1.50 10.77 -29.81
N LYS A 192 2.68 11.29 -30.20
CA LYS A 192 3.50 12.11 -29.31
C LYS A 192 2.73 13.32 -28.73
N ASN A 193 1.71 13.80 -29.44
CA ASN A 193 0.83 14.88 -28.97
C ASN A 193 -0.08 14.40 -27.82
N ALA A 194 -0.58 13.17 -27.88
CA ALA A 194 -1.38 12.59 -26.79
C ALA A 194 -0.56 12.47 -25.50
N ILE A 195 0.69 12.02 -25.62
CA ILE A 195 1.63 11.96 -24.48
C ILE A 195 1.89 13.35 -23.89
N LYS A 196 2.11 14.36 -24.74
CA LYS A 196 2.31 15.75 -24.28
C LYS A 196 1.08 16.29 -23.53
N LEU A 197 -0.12 16.00 -24.00
CA LEU A 197 -1.37 16.42 -23.33
C LEU A 197 -1.54 15.69 -21.98
N LEU A 198 -1.24 14.39 -21.92
CA LEU A 198 -1.29 13.64 -20.69
C LEU A 198 -0.29 14.17 -19.65
N VAL A 199 0.95 14.44 -20.05
CA VAL A 199 1.97 15.05 -19.17
C VAL A 199 1.52 16.45 -18.71
N LYS A 200 0.93 17.27 -19.59
CA LYS A 200 0.40 18.58 -19.23
C LYS A 200 -0.71 18.47 -18.18
N SER A 201 -1.64 17.52 -18.36
CA SER A 201 -2.72 17.25 -17.40
C SER A 201 -2.16 16.84 -16.06
N LEU A 202 -1.22 15.90 -16.03
CA LEU A 202 -0.59 15.42 -14.81
C LEU A 202 0.18 16.53 -14.07
N ARG A 203 0.95 17.37 -14.79
CA ARG A 203 1.65 18.53 -14.23
C ARG A 203 0.72 19.54 -13.54
N ASN A 204 -0.49 19.72 -14.04
CA ASN A 204 -1.46 20.60 -13.40
C ASN A 204 -1.96 20.04 -12.06
N LYS A 205 -1.96 18.73 -11.90
CA LYS A 205 -2.40 18.05 -10.68
C LYS A 205 -1.29 17.93 -9.64
N ILE A 206 -0.09 17.58 -10.06
CA ILE A 206 1.08 17.51 -9.17
C ILE A 206 1.72 18.90 -9.02
N ASP A 207 2.79 19.14 -9.77
CA ASP A 207 3.44 20.44 -9.92
C ASP A 207 4.12 20.49 -11.28
N LYS A 208 4.26 21.69 -11.85
CA LYS A 208 4.87 21.86 -13.19
C LYS A 208 6.32 21.34 -13.23
N GLU A 209 7.02 21.46 -12.11
CA GLU A 209 8.43 21.11 -11.97
C GLU A 209 8.64 19.63 -11.61
N ALA A 210 7.58 18.92 -11.16
CA ALA A 210 7.66 17.50 -10.81
C ALA A 210 7.96 16.60 -12.01
N ILE A 211 7.65 17.03 -13.24
CA ILE A 211 7.98 16.28 -14.45
C ILE A 211 8.76 17.17 -15.39
N SER A 212 10.01 16.82 -15.69
CA SER A 212 10.88 17.51 -16.65
C SER A 212 10.87 16.83 -18.01
N ASN A 213 11.08 17.64 -19.07
CA ASN A 213 11.21 17.11 -20.43
C ASN A 213 12.68 16.84 -20.73
N VAL A 214 12.97 15.64 -21.25
CA VAL A 214 14.29 15.29 -21.78
C VAL A 214 14.23 15.38 -23.31
N SER A 215 14.85 16.43 -23.86
CA SER A 215 14.72 16.80 -25.27
C SER A 215 15.01 15.63 -26.21
N GLY A 216 14.10 15.34 -27.13
CA GLY A 216 14.22 14.26 -28.10
C GLY A 216 14.01 12.86 -27.56
N PHE A 217 13.98 12.65 -26.23
CA PHE A 217 13.93 11.33 -25.60
C PHE A 217 12.58 11.03 -24.92
N GLY A 218 12.12 11.89 -24.02
CA GLY A 218 10.90 11.63 -23.23
C GLY A 218 10.81 12.51 -21.99
N TYR A 219 10.49 11.90 -20.85
CA TYR A 219 10.25 12.63 -19.60
C TYR A 219 10.96 11.99 -18.41
N ASN A 220 11.26 12.80 -17.40
CA ASN A 220 11.76 12.36 -16.12
C ASN A 220 10.90 12.94 -15.00
N VAL A 221 10.78 12.21 -13.88
CA VAL A 221 10.15 12.72 -12.67
C VAL A 221 11.21 13.26 -11.72
N ASN A 222 10.95 14.40 -11.12
CA ASN A 222 11.79 15.02 -10.10
C ASN A 222 11.18 14.71 -8.73
N ILE A 223 11.93 13.96 -7.92
CA ILE A 223 11.53 13.54 -6.57
C ILE A 223 12.38 14.33 -5.59
N GLU A 224 11.75 14.96 -4.59
CA GLU A 224 12.50 15.60 -3.51
C GLU A 224 13.18 14.50 -2.68
N LYS A 225 14.49 14.66 -2.44
CA LYS A 225 15.20 13.83 -1.47
C LYS A 225 14.90 14.40 -0.08
N GLU A 226 14.51 13.53 0.84
CA GLU A 226 14.46 13.85 2.26
C GLU A 226 15.81 14.31 2.79
#